data_f1a8c19466b3de9cc2815aae72bd11bc
#
_entry.id   f1a8c19466b3de9cc2815aae72bd11bc
#
_cell.length_a   1.000
_cell.length_b   1.000
_cell.length_c   1.000
_cell.angle_alpha   90.00
_cell.angle_beta   90.00
_cell.angle_gamma   90.00
#
_symmetry.space_group_name_H-M   'P 1'
#
loop_
_entity.id
_entity.type
_entity.pdbx_description
1 polymer ?
#
loop_
_entity_poly.entity_id
_entity_poly.type
_entity_poly.pdbx_seq_one_letter_code
_entity_poly.pdbx_strand_id
1 'polypeptide(L)' 'MFELLHCLHRHIRCDWGTLVREDKLANNKALKTGDRILSSYVIRGKKLWIITDAEDDNGVRSYTTLLLPSDY' A
#
# COMPACT_ATOMS: atom_id res chain seq x y z
N MET A 1 8.30 9.19 -12.96
CA MET A 1 6.99 8.59 -13.34
C MET A 1 7.02 7.07 -13.36
N PHE A 2 8.01 6.47 -14.03
CA PHE A 2 8.15 5.00 -14.07
C PHE A 2 8.31 4.39 -12.69
N GLU A 3 9.02 5.08 -11.78
CA GLU A 3 9.21 4.57 -10.42
C GLU A 3 7.88 4.45 -9.67
N LEU A 4 6.97 5.40 -9.87
CA LEU A 4 5.64 5.35 -9.21
C LEU A 4 4.82 4.18 -9.73
N LEU A 5 4.83 3.95 -11.05
CA LEU A 5 4.14 2.81 -11.64
C LEU A 5 4.74 1.49 -11.15
N HIS A 6 6.07 1.43 -11.05
CA HIS A 6 6.74 0.24 -10.56
C HIS A 6 6.31 -0.09 -9.12
N CYS A 7 6.26 0.94 -8.25
CA CYS A 7 5.79 0.76 -6.88
C CYS A 7 4.34 0.32 -6.83
N LEU A 8 3.49 0.89 -7.67
CA LEU A 8 2.08 0.51 -7.74
C LEU A 8 1.94 -0.96 -8.17
N HIS A 9 2.72 -1.42 -9.14
CA HIS A 9 2.73 -2.82 -9.54
C HIS A 9 3.16 -3.72 -8.40
N ARG A 10 4.17 -3.32 -7.62
CA ARG A 10 4.60 -4.07 -6.45
C ARG A 10 3.48 -4.16 -5.41
N HIS A 11 2.79 -3.05 -5.17
CA HIS A 11 1.65 -3.00 -4.25
C HIS A 11 0.54 -3.97 -4.68
N ILE A 12 0.19 -3.97 -5.96
CA ILE A 12 -0.83 -4.86 -6.52
C ILE A 12 -0.42 -6.33 -6.38
N ARG A 13 0.87 -6.62 -6.45
CA ARG A 13 1.42 -7.97 -6.30
C ARG A 13 1.65 -8.38 -4.86
N CYS A 14 1.23 -7.55 -3.91
CA CYS A 14 1.42 -7.82 -2.48
C CYS A 14 2.90 -7.79 -2.05
N ASP A 15 3.72 -7.03 -2.77
CA ASP A 15 5.09 -6.73 -2.36
C ASP A 15 5.05 -5.41 -1.58
N TRP A 16 5.01 -5.52 -0.27
CA TRP A 16 4.75 -4.39 0.63
C TRP A 16 5.94 -3.44 0.83
N GLY A 17 7.05 -3.71 0.16
CA GLY A 17 8.21 -2.81 0.18
C GLY A 17 8.98 -2.83 1.49
N THR A 18 9.19 -1.65 2.07
CA THR A 18 10.07 -1.46 3.23
C THR A 18 9.36 -1.58 4.58
N LEU A 19 8.12 -2.04 4.62
CA LEU A 19 7.40 -2.25 5.88
C LEU A 19 8.12 -3.26 6.76
N VAL A 20 8.00 -3.08 8.08
CA VAL A 20 8.45 -4.07 9.03
C VAL A 20 7.57 -5.33 8.93
N ARG A 21 8.09 -6.45 9.44
CA ARG A 21 7.43 -7.75 9.30
C ARG A 21 5.99 -7.75 9.83
N GLU A 22 5.77 -7.14 10.98
CA GLU A 22 4.44 -7.09 11.61
C GLU A 22 3.42 -6.40 10.69
N ASP A 23 3.84 -5.33 10.03
CA ASP A 23 2.97 -4.59 9.11
C ASP A 23 2.71 -5.38 7.83
N LYS A 24 3.72 -6.11 7.34
CA LYS A 24 3.54 -7.00 6.19
C LYS A 24 2.54 -8.11 6.50
N LEU A 25 2.62 -8.68 7.70
CA LEU A 25 1.66 -9.70 8.13
C LEU A 25 0.26 -9.12 8.29
N ALA A 26 0.14 -7.89 8.79
CA ALA A 26 -1.14 -7.20 8.90
C ALA A 26 -1.77 -7.00 7.53
N ASN A 27 -0.97 -6.62 6.52
CA ASN A 27 -1.46 -6.50 5.14
C ASN A 27 -1.95 -7.83 4.59
N ASN A 28 -1.19 -8.90 4.82
CA ASN A 28 -1.60 -10.23 4.36
C ASN A 28 -2.93 -10.65 4.98
N LYS A 29 -3.13 -10.32 6.25
CA LYS A 29 -4.41 -10.55 6.92
C LYS A 29 -5.51 -9.66 6.33
N ALA A 30 -5.19 -8.40 6.04
CA ALA A 30 -6.13 -7.44 5.47
C ALA A 30 -6.69 -7.87 4.11
N LEU A 31 -5.92 -8.63 3.32
CA LEU A 31 -6.41 -9.21 2.07
C LEU A 31 -7.61 -10.12 2.31
N LYS A 32 -7.66 -10.76 3.46
CA LYS A 32 -8.74 -11.69 3.82
C LYS A 32 -9.87 -11.00 4.58
N THR A 33 -9.55 -10.01 5.42
CA THR A 33 -10.54 -9.34 6.27
C THR A 33 -11.18 -8.13 5.60
N GLY A 34 -10.59 -7.63 4.51
CA GLY A 34 -11.08 -6.44 3.85
C GLY A 34 -10.60 -5.13 4.48
N ASP A 35 -9.65 -5.19 5.40
CA ASP A 35 -9.09 -4.00 6.03
C ASP A 35 -8.20 -3.22 5.05
N ARG A 36 -7.86 -1.98 5.43
CA ARG A 36 -6.99 -1.12 4.64
C ARG A 36 -5.61 -1.74 4.47
N ILE A 37 -5.02 -1.54 3.29
CA ILE A 37 -3.69 -2.05 2.94
C ILE A 37 -2.74 -0.88 2.75
N LEU A 38 -1.54 -0.97 3.32
CA LEU A 38 -0.51 0.06 3.22
C LEU A 38 0.80 -0.58 2.75
N SER A 39 1.41 -0.03 1.71
CA SER A 39 2.78 -0.35 1.31
C SER A 39 3.69 0.86 1.48
N SER A 40 4.97 0.62 1.67
CA SER A 40 5.98 1.67 1.79
C SER A 40 7.17 1.35 0.89
N TYR A 41 7.61 2.34 0.13
CA TYR A 41 8.75 2.21 -0.78
C TYR A 41 9.66 3.41 -0.63
N VAL A 42 10.88 3.31 -1.17
CA VAL A 42 11.81 4.43 -1.21
C VAL A 42 12.11 4.74 -2.67
N ILE A 43 11.87 5.99 -3.07
CA ILE A 43 12.19 6.49 -4.40
C ILE A 43 13.12 7.69 -4.24
N ARG A 44 14.33 7.60 -4.79
CA ARG A 44 15.30 8.70 -4.77
C ARG A 44 15.51 9.27 -3.36
N GLY A 45 15.61 8.38 -2.38
CA GLY A 45 15.84 8.75 -0.98
C GLY A 45 14.61 9.25 -0.23
N LYS A 46 13.43 9.24 -0.87
CA LYS A 46 12.20 9.68 -0.24
C LYS A 46 11.23 8.52 -0.08
N LYS A 47 10.54 8.46 1.05
CA LYS A 47 9.53 7.44 1.27
C LYS A 47 8.27 7.76 0.48
N LEU A 48 7.66 6.71 -0.05
CA LEU A 48 6.36 6.76 -0.71
C LEU A 48 5.45 5.75 -0.05
N TRP A 49 4.26 6.17 0.36
CA TRP A 49 3.22 5.27 0.84
C TRP A 49 2.16 5.07 -0.23
N ILE A 50 1.71 3.83 -0.39
CA ILE A 50 0.56 3.50 -1.22
C ILE A 50 -0.47 2.86 -0.30
N ILE A 51 -1.64 3.49 -0.21
CA ILE A 51 -2.71 3.07 0.68
C ILE A 51 -3.93 2.70 -0.15
N THR A 52 -4.45 1.49 0.04
CA THR A 52 -5.70 1.06 -0.57
C THR A 52 -6.78 1.00 0.52
N ASP A 53 -7.93 1.63 0.26
CA ASP A 53 -9.03 1.68 1.20
C ASP A 53 -9.50 0.29 1.62
N ALA A 54 -10.07 0.20 2.81
CA ALA A 54 -10.78 -0.99 3.24
C ALA A 54 -11.97 -1.27 2.32
N GLU A 55 -12.40 -2.52 2.28
CA GLU A 55 -13.60 -2.91 1.54
C GLU A 55 -14.84 -2.26 2.17
N ASP A 56 -15.77 -1.85 1.31
CA ASP A 56 -17.09 -1.40 1.75
C ASP A 56 -18.00 -2.61 1.97
N ASP A 57 -19.29 -2.37 2.23
CA ASP A 57 -20.26 -3.44 2.48
C ASP A 57 -20.44 -4.39 1.30
N ASN A 58 -20.04 -3.96 0.10
CA ASN A 58 -20.11 -4.77 -1.12
C ASN A 58 -18.78 -5.45 -1.47
N GLY A 59 -17.78 -5.33 -0.61
CA GLY A 59 -16.45 -5.91 -0.85
C GLY A 59 -15.63 -5.10 -1.84
N VAL A 60 -15.93 -3.83 -2.06
CA VAL A 60 -15.25 -2.96 -3.03
C VAL A 60 -14.30 -2.02 -2.33
N ARG A 61 -13.06 -1.95 -2.83
CA ARG A 61 -12.05 -0.98 -2.39
C ARG A 61 -12.06 0.20 -3.36
N SER A 62 -12.53 1.36 -2.88
CA SER A 62 -12.83 2.50 -3.76
C SER A 62 -11.60 3.23 -4.28
N TYR A 63 -10.58 3.40 -3.45
CA TYR A 63 -9.44 4.25 -3.80
C TYR A 63 -8.11 3.63 -3.41
N THR A 64 -7.10 3.91 -4.24
CA THR A 64 -5.70 3.71 -3.89
C THR A 64 -5.01 5.07 -3.97
N THR A 65 -4.37 5.47 -2.89
CA THR A 65 -3.75 6.79 -2.76
C THR A 65 -2.24 6.64 -2.65
N LEU A 66 -1.51 7.43 -3.43
CA LEU A 66 -0.06 7.53 -3.36
C LEU A 66 0.29 8.84 -2.68
N LEU A 67 1.08 8.81 -1.62
CA LEU A 67 1.45 10.02 -0.91
C LEU A 67 2.83 9.93 -0.27
N LEU A 68 3.40 11.10 -0.02
CA LEU A 68 4.62 11.19 0.78
C LEU A 68 4.21 11.27 2.25
N PRO A 69 4.88 10.54 3.17
CA PRO A 69 4.55 10.64 4.60
C PRO A 69 4.57 12.05 5.15
N SER A 70 5.43 12.92 4.59
CA SER A 70 5.49 14.32 4.99
C SER A 70 4.23 15.11 4.66
N ASP A 71 3.40 14.62 3.76
CA ASP A 71 2.14 15.25 3.36
C ASP A 71 0.93 14.69 4.13
N TYR A 72 1.18 13.70 4.96
CA TYR A 72 0.13 13.04 5.73
C TYR A 72 -0.27 13.87 7.00
#